data_39ae37c8d31e468b756a1c6791956209
#
_entry.id   39ae37c8d31e468b756a1c6791956209
#
_cell.length_a   1.000
_cell.length_b   1.000
_cell.length_c   1.000
_cell.angle_alpha   90.00
_cell.angle_beta   90.00
_cell.angle_gamma   90.00
#
_symmetry.space_group_name_H-M   'P 1'
#
loop_
_entity.id
_entity.type
_entity.pdbx_description
1 polymer ?
#
loop_
_entity_poly.entity_id
_entity_poly.type
_entity_poly.pdbx_seq_one_letter_code
_entity_poly.pdbx_strand_id
1 'polypeptide(L)'
;MKHKKSGRKFSREKDQREAMLKIMLGDLLLKRKITTTLAKAKELKMIAEKIIGRTKKPESLRYLKSKLPRNIDLKTLRGIALIAAPKESGYLRVIKKGRRLSDSAPMAILEIIDEGKKTDKESDKEKA
;
A
#
# COMPACT_ATOMS: atom_id res chain seq x y z
N MET A 1 -10.01 0.49 -27.86
CA MET A 1 -10.52 1.60 -27.04
C MET A 1 -10.79 1.13 -25.61
N LYS A 2 -10.37 1.91 -24.63
CA LYS A 2 -10.52 1.57 -23.19
C LYS A 2 -11.80 2.21 -22.62
N HIS A 3 -12.96 1.82 -23.07
CA HIS A 3 -14.22 2.36 -22.55
C HIS A 3 -14.36 2.20 -21.04
N LYS A 4 -13.91 3.20 -20.25
CA LYS A 4 -13.94 3.23 -18.78
C LYS A 4 -13.26 2.02 -18.10
N LYS A 5 -12.42 1.28 -18.81
CA LYS A 5 -11.64 0.17 -18.26
C LYS A 5 -10.35 0.72 -17.65
N SER A 6 -10.19 0.58 -16.35
CA SER A 6 -9.01 0.98 -15.61
C SER A 6 -8.43 -0.22 -14.85
N GLY A 7 -7.17 -0.10 -14.47
CA GLY A 7 -6.48 -1.13 -13.70
C GLY A 7 -5.74 -2.14 -14.57
N ARG A 8 -4.84 -2.86 -13.92
CA ARG A 8 -4.01 -3.90 -14.55
C ARG A 8 -4.58 -5.28 -14.27
N LYS A 9 -4.53 -6.17 -15.25
CA LYS A 9 -5.05 -7.54 -15.11
C LYS A 9 -4.02 -8.54 -14.59
N PHE A 10 -2.72 -8.30 -14.73
CA PHE A 10 -1.63 -9.19 -14.29
C PHE A 10 -1.74 -10.62 -14.83
N SER A 11 -2.31 -10.81 -16.02
CA SER A 11 -2.57 -12.12 -16.62
C SER A 11 -3.34 -13.09 -15.68
N ARG A 12 -4.22 -12.57 -14.86
CA ARG A 12 -5.02 -13.32 -13.87
C ARG A 12 -6.51 -13.12 -14.09
N GLU A 13 -7.28 -14.12 -13.72
CA GLU A 13 -8.73 -13.97 -13.60
C GLU A 13 -9.09 -12.96 -12.52
N LYS A 14 -10.29 -12.41 -12.60
CA LYS A 14 -10.78 -11.36 -11.69
C LYS A 14 -10.62 -11.74 -10.22
N ASP A 15 -11.09 -12.92 -9.83
CA ASP A 15 -11.07 -13.36 -8.43
C ASP A 15 -9.64 -13.56 -7.91
N GLN A 16 -8.76 -14.13 -8.74
CA GLN A 16 -7.35 -14.32 -8.42
C GLN A 16 -6.63 -12.99 -8.26
N ARG A 17 -6.90 -12.03 -9.13
CA ARG A 17 -6.31 -10.69 -9.07
C ARG A 17 -6.77 -9.94 -7.84
N GLU A 18 -8.04 -9.95 -7.53
CA GLU A 18 -8.59 -9.32 -6.34
C GLU A 18 -8.03 -9.94 -5.05
N ALA A 19 -7.91 -11.27 -5.00
CA ALA A 19 -7.30 -11.97 -3.88
C ALA A 19 -5.84 -11.59 -3.68
N MET A 20 -5.05 -11.53 -4.74
CA MET A 20 -3.64 -11.11 -4.69
C MET A 20 -3.51 -9.69 -4.12
N LEU A 21 -4.27 -8.73 -4.66
CA LEU A 21 -4.22 -7.34 -4.21
C LEU A 21 -4.70 -7.19 -2.77
N LYS A 22 -5.69 -7.95 -2.35
CA LYS A 22 -6.19 -7.97 -0.98
C LYS A 22 -5.14 -8.46 0.02
N ILE A 23 -4.43 -9.53 -0.31
CA ILE A 23 -3.33 -10.05 0.53
C ILE A 23 -2.19 -9.03 0.62
N MET A 24 -1.79 -8.45 -0.49
CA MET A 24 -0.74 -7.42 -0.52
C MET A 24 -1.14 -6.18 0.29
N LEU A 25 -2.39 -5.77 0.22
CA LEU A 25 -2.92 -4.67 1.02
C LEU A 25 -2.84 -4.98 2.52
N GLY A 26 -3.21 -6.18 2.93
CA GLY A 26 -3.07 -6.63 4.31
C GLY A 26 -1.62 -6.57 4.81
N ASP A 27 -0.69 -7.07 4.03
CA ASP A 27 0.75 -7.01 4.35
C ASP A 27 1.25 -5.57 4.47
N LEU A 28 0.83 -4.69 3.57
CA LEU A 28 1.18 -3.27 3.61
C LEU A 28 0.69 -2.60 4.91
N LEU A 29 -0.53 -2.86 5.30
CA LEU A 29 -1.11 -2.28 6.52
C LEU A 29 -0.44 -2.79 7.79
N LEU A 30 -0.06 -4.08 7.82
CA LEU A 30 0.63 -4.67 8.97
C LEU A 30 2.09 -4.23 9.09
N LYS A 31 2.82 -4.30 7.98
CA LYS A 31 4.26 -4.03 7.93
C LYS A 31 4.59 -2.58 7.61
N ARG A 32 3.62 -1.82 7.10
CA ARG A 32 3.75 -0.43 6.63
C ARG A 32 4.70 -0.22 5.45
N LYS A 33 5.37 -1.25 5.00
CA LYS A 33 6.33 -1.23 3.91
C LYS A 33 6.40 -2.61 3.27
N ILE A 34 6.27 -2.67 1.96
CA ILE A 34 6.43 -3.92 1.20
C ILE A 34 7.32 -3.69 -0.01
N THR A 35 8.01 -4.74 -0.44
CA THR A 35 8.80 -4.77 -1.68
C THR A 35 8.12 -5.67 -2.69
N THR A 36 7.84 -5.17 -3.87
CA THR A 36 7.17 -5.91 -4.94
C THR A 36 7.58 -5.36 -6.31
N THR A 37 7.03 -5.92 -7.39
CA THR A 37 7.27 -5.37 -8.71
C THR A 37 6.66 -3.97 -8.85
N LEU A 38 7.26 -3.13 -9.68
CA LEU A 38 6.80 -1.74 -9.88
C LEU A 38 5.33 -1.67 -10.34
N ALA A 39 4.90 -2.59 -11.23
CA ALA A 39 3.53 -2.64 -11.72
C ALA A 39 2.53 -2.94 -10.58
N LYS A 40 2.82 -3.94 -9.75
CA LYS A 40 1.98 -4.29 -8.58
C LYS A 40 1.95 -3.17 -7.55
N ALA A 41 3.09 -2.53 -7.29
CA ALA A 41 3.17 -1.40 -6.36
C ALA A 41 2.31 -0.22 -6.81
N LYS A 42 2.34 0.13 -8.09
CA LYS A 42 1.53 1.22 -8.64
C LYS A 42 0.03 0.93 -8.55
N GLU A 43 -0.38 -0.30 -8.86
CA GLU A 43 -1.78 -0.69 -8.78
C GLU A 43 -2.27 -0.73 -7.32
N LEU A 44 -1.48 -1.33 -6.44
CA LEU A 44 -1.79 -1.41 -5.02
C LEU A 44 -1.87 -0.02 -4.38
N LYS A 45 -1.03 0.92 -4.80
CA LYS A 45 -1.05 2.29 -4.29
C LYS A 45 -2.43 2.93 -4.45
N MET A 46 -3.04 2.80 -5.64
CA MET A 46 -4.37 3.40 -5.89
C MET A 46 -5.43 2.84 -4.96
N ILE A 47 -5.41 1.54 -4.73
CA ILE A 47 -6.36 0.84 -3.84
C ILE A 47 -6.11 1.24 -2.38
N ALA A 48 -4.85 1.20 -1.96
CA ALA A 48 -4.46 1.49 -0.58
C ALA A 48 -4.73 2.94 -0.18
N GLU A 49 -4.54 3.90 -1.07
CA GLU A 49 -4.88 5.31 -0.82
C GLU A 49 -6.36 5.47 -0.45
N LYS A 50 -7.26 4.82 -1.19
CA LYS A 50 -8.70 4.85 -0.90
C LYS A 50 -9.01 4.22 0.45
N ILE A 51 -8.40 3.08 0.75
CA ILE A 51 -8.62 2.35 2.00
C ILE A 51 -8.10 3.17 3.19
N ILE A 52 -6.90 3.71 3.12
CA ILE A 52 -6.31 4.53 4.18
C ILE A 52 -7.15 5.79 4.42
N GLY A 53 -7.59 6.47 3.35
CA GLY A 53 -8.48 7.62 3.49
C GLY A 53 -9.79 7.29 4.22
N ARG A 54 -10.32 6.10 4.03
CA ARG A 54 -11.55 5.64 4.71
C ARG A 54 -11.34 5.23 6.16
N THR A 55 -10.12 4.89 6.57
CA THR A 55 -9.85 4.57 7.99
C THR A 55 -10.10 5.74 8.93
N LYS A 56 -10.06 6.95 8.44
CA LYS A 56 -10.37 8.16 9.21
C LYS A 56 -11.85 8.31 9.57
N LYS A 57 -12.73 7.59 8.88
CA LYS A 57 -14.18 7.70 9.04
C LYS A 57 -14.72 6.49 9.80
N PRO A 58 -15.27 6.65 11.01
CA PRO A 58 -15.76 5.51 11.80
C PRO A 58 -16.91 4.76 11.13
N GLU A 59 -17.76 5.43 10.35
CA GLU A 59 -18.84 4.80 9.61
C GLU A 59 -18.39 3.86 8.48
N SER A 60 -17.13 3.95 8.08
CA SER A 60 -16.57 3.12 7.01
C SER A 60 -16.11 1.74 7.46
N LEU A 61 -16.22 1.40 8.74
CA LEU A 61 -15.67 0.16 9.31
C LEU A 61 -16.19 -1.11 8.62
N ARG A 62 -17.50 -1.14 8.32
CA ARG A 62 -18.12 -2.29 7.62
C ARG A 62 -17.55 -2.46 6.21
N TYR A 63 -17.37 -1.36 5.49
CA TYR A 63 -16.74 -1.37 4.16
C TYR A 63 -15.29 -1.85 4.24
N LEU A 64 -14.51 -1.35 5.20
CA LEU A 64 -13.11 -1.74 5.39
C LEU A 64 -12.98 -3.23 5.67
N LYS A 65 -13.83 -3.79 6.55
CA LYS A 65 -13.83 -5.23 6.84
C LYS A 65 -14.12 -6.09 5.61
N SER A 66 -14.95 -5.61 4.68
CA SER A 66 -15.24 -6.32 3.43
C SER A 66 -14.08 -6.31 2.43
N LYS A 67 -13.26 -5.27 2.46
CA LYS A 67 -12.12 -5.07 1.53
C LYS A 67 -10.78 -5.57 2.05
N LEU A 68 -10.67 -5.82 3.34
CA LEU A 68 -9.43 -6.24 3.99
C LEU A 68 -9.43 -7.73 4.32
N PRO A 69 -8.25 -8.39 4.38
CA PRO A 69 -8.17 -9.75 4.87
C PRO A 69 -8.53 -9.84 6.35
N ARG A 70 -8.93 -11.03 6.79
CA ARG A 70 -9.42 -11.25 8.16
C ARG A 70 -8.38 -11.03 9.26
N ASN A 71 -7.11 -11.08 8.93
CA ASN A 71 -6.01 -10.89 9.88
C ASN A 71 -5.77 -9.42 10.26
N ILE A 72 -6.50 -8.48 9.65
CA ILE A 72 -6.42 -7.07 10.00
C ILE A 72 -7.45 -6.76 11.09
N ASP A 73 -6.97 -6.37 12.26
CA ASP A 73 -7.80 -6.03 13.41
C ASP A 73 -8.08 -4.52 13.50
N LEU A 74 -8.97 -4.16 14.42
CA LEU A 74 -9.32 -2.76 14.68
C LEU A 74 -8.14 -1.94 15.19
N LYS A 75 -7.24 -2.56 15.94
CA LYS A 75 -6.04 -1.89 16.48
C LYS A 75 -5.12 -1.43 15.34
N THR A 76 -4.89 -2.29 14.36
CA THR A 76 -4.12 -1.95 13.16
C THR A 76 -4.77 -0.81 12.39
N LEU A 77 -6.08 -0.85 12.17
CA LEU A 77 -6.83 0.20 11.47
C LEU A 77 -6.76 1.54 12.21
N ARG A 78 -6.88 1.55 13.52
CA ARG A 78 -6.73 2.75 14.35
C ARG A 78 -5.33 3.34 14.25
N GLY A 79 -4.30 2.49 14.28
CA GLY A 79 -2.91 2.91 14.08
C GLY A 79 -2.68 3.58 12.73
N ILE A 80 -3.24 3.01 11.66
CA ILE A 80 -3.18 3.61 10.32
C ILE A 80 -3.94 4.94 10.27
N ALA A 81 -5.12 5.01 10.88
CA ALA A 81 -5.91 6.25 10.94
C ALA A 81 -5.16 7.38 11.64
N LEU A 82 -4.43 7.10 12.70
CA LEU A 82 -3.60 8.09 13.40
C LEU A 82 -2.46 8.63 12.52
N ILE A 83 -1.83 7.76 11.74
CA ILE A 83 -0.78 8.16 10.79
C ILE A 83 -1.36 9.01 9.65
N ALA A 84 -2.54 8.67 9.19
CA ALA A 84 -3.23 9.34 8.09
C ALA A 84 -3.90 10.66 8.50
N ALA A 85 -4.20 10.85 9.79
CA ALA A 85 -4.98 11.98 10.30
C ALA A 85 -4.46 13.38 9.88
N PRO A 86 -3.13 13.67 9.91
CA PRO A 86 -2.62 14.99 9.53
C PRO A 86 -2.67 15.27 8.02
N LYS A 87 -2.98 14.29 7.19
CA LYS A 87 -3.01 14.43 5.72
C LYS A 87 -4.41 14.23 5.16
N GLU A 88 -4.74 14.96 4.11
CA GLU A 88 -5.98 14.76 3.34
C GLU A 88 -5.81 13.64 2.29
N SER A 89 -4.63 13.54 1.69
CA SER A 89 -4.28 12.56 0.66
C SER A 89 -2.77 12.36 0.58
N GLY A 90 -2.33 11.46 -0.29
CA GLY A 90 -0.89 11.21 -0.47
C GLY A 90 -0.27 10.45 0.68
N TYR A 91 -0.91 9.37 1.13
CA TYR A 91 -0.46 8.57 2.27
C TYR A 91 0.68 7.62 1.95
N LEU A 92 0.91 7.35 0.67
CA LEU A 92 1.81 6.30 0.21
C LEU A 92 2.88 6.85 -0.73
N ARG A 93 4.05 6.22 -0.68
CA ARG A 93 5.17 6.52 -1.56
C ARG A 93 5.67 5.26 -2.23
N VAL A 94 5.93 5.33 -3.54
CA VAL A 94 6.59 4.27 -4.32
C VAL A 94 8.04 4.67 -4.57
N ILE A 95 8.97 3.82 -4.15
CA ILE A 95 10.40 4.01 -4.35
C ILE A 95 10.89 2.92 -5.30
N LYS A 96 11.46 3.30 -6.44
CA LYS A 96 12.06 2.36 -7.38
C LYS A 96 13.34 1.76 -6.78
N LYS A 97 13.42 0.43 -6.76
CA LYS A 97 14.54 -0.30 -6.13
C LYS A 97 15.57 -0.81 -7.14
N GLY A 98 15.28 -0.78 -8.43
CA GLY A 98 16.11 -1.38 -9.46
C GLY A 98 15.50 -2.66 -10.02
N ARG A 99 16.32 -3.52 -10.62
CA ARG A 99 15.84 -4.74 -11.28
C ARG A 99 16.17 -5.98 -10.46
N ARG A 100 15.27 -6.95 -10.48
CA ARG A 100 15.47 -8.25 -9.84
C ARG A 100 16.52 -9.06 -10.60
N LEU A 101 17.42 -9.75 -9.88
CA LEU A 101 18.53 -10.48 -10.50
C LEU A 101 18.08 -11.64 -11.40
N SER A 102 16.98 -12.32 -11.05
CA SER A 102 16.55 -13.54 -11.75
C SER A 102 15.96 -13.27 -13.13
N ASP A 103 15.13 -12.22 -13.29
CA ASP A 103 14.35 -11.95 -14.50
C ASP A 103 14.38 -10.49 -14.95
N SER A 104 15.20 -9.68 -14.31
CA SER A 104 15.31 -8.22 -14.59
C SER A 104 14.00 -7.46 -14.43
N ALA A 105 13.02 -7.98 -13.68
CA ALA A 105 11.78 -7.28 -13.40
C ALA A 105 12.06 -6.00 -12.59
N PRO A 106 11.48 -4.85 -12.97
CA PRO A 106 11.61 -3.63 -12.18
C PRO A 106 10.92 -3.78 -10.83
N MET A 107 11.64 -3.56 -9.75
CA MET A 107 11.16 -3.69 -8.39
C MET A 107 10.91 -2.32 -7.77
N ALA A 108 10.01 -2.26 -6.82
CA ALA A 108 9.69 -1.06 -6.06
C ALA A 108 9.35 -1.38 -4.62
N ILE A 109 9.55 -0.38 -3.77
CA ILE A 109 9.11 -0.39 -2.38
C ILE A 109 7.89 0.52 -2.28
N LEU A 110 6.80 -0.01 -1.77
CA LEU A 110 5.62 0.76 -1.43
C LEU A 110 5.57 0.93 0.08
N GLU A 111 5.55 2.16 0.57
CA GLU A 111 5.54 2.44 1.99
C GLU A 111 4.49 3.48 2.38
N ILE A 112 3.96 3.35 3.59
CA ILE A 112 3.07 4.35 4.20
C ILE A 112 3.95 5.44 4.79
N ILE A 113 3.69 6.69 4.40
CA ILE A 113 4.43 7.84 4.89
C ILE A 113 3.99 8.16 6.32
N ASP A 114 4.90 8.04 7.26
CA ASP A 114 4.70 8.40 8.66
C ASP A 114 5.60 9.59 9.00
N GLU A 115 5.01 10.77 9.12
CA GLU A 115 5.74 12.01 9.41
C GLU A 115 6.34 12.03 10.82
N GLY A 116 5.86 11.18 11.72
CA GLY A 116 6.39 11.04 13.08
C GLY A 116 7.72 10.27 13.16
N LYS A 117 8.06 9.50 12.12
CA LYS A 117 9.35 8.83 12.00
C LYS A 117 10.23 9.60 11.04
N LYS A 118 11.20 10.35 11.58
CA LYS A 118 12.33 10.86 10.78
C LYS A 118 12.95 9.66 10.09
N THR A 119 13.07 9.72 8.78
CA THR A 119 13.66 8.64 7.99
C THR A 119 15.09 8.39 8.47
N ASP A 120 15.43 7.15 8.75
CA ASP A 120 16.78 6.71 9.15
C ASP A 120 17.89 7.07 8.13
N LYS A 121 17.54 7.76 7.06
CA LYS A 121 18.46 8.25 6.04
C LYS A 121 19.28 9.49 6.43
N GLU A 122 18.90 10.19 7.50
CA GLU A 122 19.71 11.31 8.00
C GLU A 122 20.78 10.86 8.96
N SER A 123 20.63 9.69 9.61
CA SER A 123 21.64 9.18 10.55
C SER A 123 22.87 8.62 9.88
N ASP A 124 22.78 8.17 8.62
CA ASP A 124 23.93 7.65 7.87
C ASP A 124 24.79 8.75 7.23
N LYS A 125 24.26 9.97 7.12
CA LYS A 125 25.03 11.13 6.64
C LYS A 125 25.79 11.86 7.76
N GLU A 126 25.37 11.72 8.99
CA GLU A 126 26.08 12.32 10.14
C GLU A 126 27.19 11.43 10.70
N LYS A 127 27.26 10.16 10.29
CA LYS A 127 28.31 9.21 10.71
C LYS A 127 29.40 8.96 9.66
N ALA A 128 29.34 9.65 8.59
CA ALA A 128 30.39 9.56 7.54
C ALA A 128 31.40 10.71 7.65
#